data_57a2626d193d1cd73e4393d982b176fd
#
_entry.id   57a2626d193d1cd73e4393d982b176fd
#
_cell.length_a   1.000
_cell.length_b   1.000
_cell.length_c   1.000
_cell.angle_alpha   90.00
_cell.angle_beta   90.00
_cell.angle_gamma   90.00
#
_symmetry.space_group_name_H-M   'P 1'
#
loop_
_entity.id
_entity.type
_entity.pdbx_description
1 polymer ?
#
loop_
_entity_poly.entity_id
_entity_poly.type
_entity_poly.pdbx_seq_one_letter_code
_entity_poly.pdbx_strand_id
1 'polypeptide(L)'
;IAKRHGLYASFMPKPKYGVCGSGMHTNMSLFKEGKNIFADENDERGLSKEAYSFIAGIMEHMRSISAITNPIVNSYKRLVPGYEAPTYIAWSATNRSPLVRVPAARGVGTRVELRCPDCAANPYLTLAVCLAAGLDGIKRGLVPKESVQQDIYSMTSKERDEAGIENLPKNL
;
A
#
# COMPACT_ATOMS: atom_id res chain seq x y z
N ILE A 1 5.17 -24.48 13.63
CA ILE A 1 5.33 -25.46 12.52
C ILE A 1 6.81 -25.61 12.19
N ALA A 2 7.53 -24.55 11.79
CA ALA A 2 8.94 -24.61 11.35
C ALA A 2 9.84 -25.39 12.30
N LYS A 3 9.79 -25.10 13.62
CA LYS A 3 10.58 -25.80 14.65
C LYS A 3 10.37 -27.31 14.67
N ARG A 4 9.14 -27.81 14.34
CA ARG A 4 8.85 -29.25 14.28
C ARG A 4 9.55 -29.94 13.11
N HIS A 5 10.02 -29.18 12.14
CA HIS A 5 10.75 -29.65 10.95
C HIS A 5 12.23 -29.27 10.96
N GLY A 6 12.79 -28.91 12.13
CA GLY A 6 14.19 -28.50 12.25
C GLY A 6 14.52 -27.16 11.58
N LEU A 7 13.51 -26.33 11.29
CA LEU A 7 13.65 -25.03 10.61
C LEU A 7 13.41 -23.89 11.58
N TYR A 8 13.97 -22.73 11.26
CA TYR A 8 13.71 -21.45 11.93
C TYR A 8 12.88 -20.55 11.00
N ALA A 9 11.80 -19.97 11.53
CA ALA A 9 10.99 -18.99 10.81
C ALA A 9 11.46 -17.57 11.14
N SER A 10 11.85 -16.81 10.13
CA SER A 10 12.18 -15.38 10.28
C SER A 10 11.09 -14.52 9.70
N PHE A 11 10.64 -13.52 10.47
CA PHE A 11 9.70 -12.50 10.06
C PHE A 11 10.40 -11.14 9.84
N MET A 12 11.71 -11.13 9.61
CA MET A 12 12.43 -9.91 9.27
C MET A 12 12.01 -9.39 7.91
N PRO A 13 11.73 -8.09 7.76
CA PRO A 13 11.41 -7.47 6.48
C PRO A 13 12.51 -7.61 5.43
N LYS A 14 13.78 -7.52 5.83
CA LYS A 14 14.95 -7.66 4.96
C LYS A 14 16.03 -8.52 5.65
N PRO A 15 15.87 -9.85 5.68
CA PRO A 15 16.81 -10.73 6.37
C PRO A 15 18.17 -10.84 5.67
N LYS A 16 18.20 -10.58 4.34
CA LYS A 16 19.40 -10.74 3.52
C LYS A 16 19.59 -9.54 2.58
N TYR A 17 20.81 -9.05 2.51
CA TYR A 17 21.19 -8.00 1.56
C TYR A 17 21.19 -8.54 0.11
N GLY A 18 20.90 -7.67 -0.86
CA GLY A 18 20.96 -7.99 -2.30
C GLY A 18 19.83 -8.87 -2.84
N VAL A 19 18.84 -9.27 -2.03
CA VAL A 19 17.67 -10.04 -2.46
C VAL A 19 16.36 -9.35 -2.02
N CYS A 20 15.23 -9.72 -2.60
CA CYS A 20 13.93 -9.20 -2.17
C CYS A 20 13.66 -9.52 -0.70
N GLY A 21 12.95 -8.61 -0.04
CA GLY A 21 12.51 -8.78 1.34
C GLY A 21 11.13 -9.43 1.45
N SER A 22 10.59 -9.44 2.68
CA SER A 22 9.26 -9.97 3.00
C SER A 22 8.30 -8.83 3.32
N GLY A 23 7.20 -8.75 2.59
CA GLY A 23 6.10 -7.81 2.83
C GLY A 23 4.89 -8.49 3.45
N MET A 24 4.04 -7.69 4.08
CA MET A 24 2.70 -8.07 4.52
C MET A 24 1.69 -7.22 3.74
N HIS A 25 1.55 -7.49 2.44
CA HIS A 25 0.62 -6.75 1.59
C HIS A 25 -0.81 -6.87 2.13
N THR A 26 -1.41 -5.73 2.45
CA THR A 26 -2.72 -5.66 3.08
C THR A 26 -3.78 -5.37 2.04
N ASN A 27 -4.63 -6.36 1.76
CA ASN A 27 -5.75 -6.22 0.84
C ASN A 27 -7.00 -5.81 1.62
N MET A 28 -7.71 -4.79 1.14
CA MET A 28 -8.84 -4.17 1.82
C MET A 28 -9.98 -3.91 0.83
N SER A 29 -11.20 -4.18 1.28
CA SER A 29 -12.45 -3.78 0.64
C SER A 29 -13.49 -3.49 1.71
N LEU A 30 -14.46 -2.65 1.41
CA LEU A 30 -15.55 -2.34 2.32
C LEU A 30 -16.88 -2.87 1.74
N PHE A 31 -17.70 -3.43 2.63
CA PHE A 31 -19.03 -3.92 2.27
C PHE A 31 -20.09 -3.19 3.08
N LYS A 32 -21.21 -2.87 2.41
CA LYS A 32 -22.41 -2.34 3.02
C LYS A 32 -23.59 -3.16 2.51
N GLU A 33 -24.38 -3.73 3.43
CA GLU A 33 -25.56 -4.54 3.08
C GLU A 33 -25.25 -5.68 2.08
N GLY A 34 -24.09 -6.33 2.27
CA GLY A 34 -23.63 -7.43 1.41
C GLY A 34 -23.06 -7.02 0.05
N LYS A 35 -23.01 -5.72 -0.28
CA LYS A 35 -22.44 -5.20 -1.52
C LYS A 35 -21.06 -4.59 -1.28
N ASN A 36 -20.12 -4.86 -2.18
CA ASN A 36 -18.83 -4.25 -2.18
C ASN A 36 -18.94 -2.77 -2.62
N ILE A 37 -18.75 -1.84 -1.68
CA ILE A 37 -18.91 -0.41 -1.96
C ILE A 37 -17.70 0.21 -2.69
N PHE A 38 -16.64 -0.55 -2.93
CA PHE A 38 -15.51 -0.11 -3.75
C PHE A 38 -15.73 -0.28 -5.25
N ALA A 39 -16.74 -1.08 -5.65
CA ALA A 39 -17.05 -1.34 -7.05
C ALA A 39 -18.03 -0.30 -7.62
N ASP A 40 -17.74 0.18 -8.83
CA ASP A 40 -18.67 0.94 -9.67
C ASP A 40 -18.46 0.52 -11.13
N GLU A 41 -19.49 -0.07 -11.75
CA GLU A 41 -19.43 -0.56 -13.13
C GLU A 41 -19.42 0.58 -14.17
N ASN A 42 -19.80 1.78 -13.78
CA ASN A 42 -19.83 2.95 -14.65
C ASN A 42 -18.49 3.72 -14.69
N ASP A 43 -17.59 3.41 -13.78
CA ASP A 43 -16.25 4.02 -13.75
C ASP A 43 -15.29 3.27 -14.69
N GLU A 44 -14.44 3.98 -15.41
CA GLU A 44 -13.46 3.39 -16.34
C GLU A 44 -12.54 2.35 -15.72
N ARG A 45 -12.23 2.50 -14.42
CA ARG A 45 -11.40 1.59 -13.65
C ARG A 45 -12.21 0.62 -12.80
N GLY A 46 -13.55 0.74 -12.83
CA GLY A 46 -14.47 -0.06 -12.01
C GLY A 46 -14.40 0.26 -10.53
N LEU A 47 -14.06 1.50 -10.15
CA LEU A 47 -13.88 1.98 -8.79
C LEU A 47 -14.93 3.03 -8.42
N SER A 48 -15.54 2.89 -7.27
CA SER A 48 -16.44 3.89 -6.72
C SER A 48 -15.71 5.11 -6.18
N LYS A 49 -16.46 6.18 -5.90
CA LYS A 49 -15.95 7.37 -5.20
C LYS A 49 -15.37 7.01 -3.83
N GLU A 50 -16.02 6.08 -3.13
CA GLU A 50 -15.55 5.57 -1.83
C GLU A 50 -14.19 4.89 -1.96
N ALA A 51 -13.95 4.10 -3.02
CA ALA A 51 -12.66 3.48 -3.27
C ALA A 51 -11.56 4.52 -3.52
N TYR A 52 -11.82 5.52 -4.35
CA TYR A 52 -10.89 6.62 -4.59
C TYR A 52 -10.59 7.40 -3.30
N SER A 53 -11.63 7.75 -2.55
CA SER A 53 -11.45 8.47 -1.28
C SER A 53 -10.71 7.65 -0.23
N PHE A 54 -10.92 6.34 -0.19
CA PHE A 54 -10.18 5.42 0.68
C PHE A 54 -8.69 5.39 0.31
N ILE A 55 -8.36 5.29 -0.98
CA ILE A 55 -6.98 5.36 -1.50
C ILE A 55 -6.34 6.70 -1.09
N ALA A 56 -7.05 7.82 -1.32
CA ALA A 56 -6.57 9.14 -0.98
C ALA A 56 -6.28 9.29 0.52
N GLY A 57 -7.16 8.77 1.39
CA GLY A 57 -6.97 8.79 2.83
C GLY A 57 -5.75 8.00 3.27
N ILE A 58 -5.52 6.80 2.72
CA ILE A 58 -4.29 6.03 2.99
C ILE A 58 -3.05 6.82 2.56
N MET A 59 -3.06 7.42 1.37
CA MET A 59 -1.91 8.18 0.86
C MET A 59 -1.61 9.41 1.72
N GLU A 60 -2.64 10.15 2.13
CA GLU A 60 -2.54 11.33 3.00
C GLU A 60 -1.86 11.01 4.34
N HIS A 61 -2.27 9.90 4.97
CA HIS A 61 -1.77 9.53 6.30
C HIS A 61 -0.53 8.63 6.26
N MET A 62 -0.06 8.21 5.09
CA MET A 62 0.94 7.14 4.99
C MET A 62 2.23 7.45 5.74
N ARG A 63 2.72 8.68 5.68
CA ARG A 63 3.94 9.08 6.38
C ARG A 63 3.81 8.93 7.91
N SER A 64 2.63 9.22 8.45
CA SER A 64 2.35 9.10 9.89
C SER A 64 2.16 7.65 10.32
N ILE A 65 1.43 6.86 9.54
CA ILE A 65 1.14 5.47 9.90
C ILE A 65 2.30 4.51 9.59
N SER A 66 3.32 4.95 8.87
CA SER A 66 4.49 4.12 8.52
C SER A 66 5.25 3.62 9.76
N ALA A 67 5.27 4.36 10.85
CA ALA A 67 5.88 3.91 12.11
C ALA A 67 5.18 2.66 12.70
N ILE A 68 3.92 2.42 12.34
CA ILE A 68 3.15 1.24 12.75
C ILE A 68 3.23 0.12 11.71
N THR A 69 3.16 0.48 10.43
CA THR A 69 3.19 -0.50 9.32
C THR A 69 4.61 -1.00 9.02
N ASN A 70 5.64 -0.25 9.43
CA ASN A 70 7.07 -0.50 9.22
C ASN A 70 7.86 -0.18 10.50
N PRO A 71 7.67 -0.96 11.60
CA PRO A 71 7.97 -0.53 12.96
C PRO A 71 9.43 -0.70 13.40
N ILE A 72 10.30 -1.24 12.57
CA ILE A 72 11.69 -1.52 12.96
C ILE A 72 12.69 -0.97 11.92
N VAL A 73 13.93 -0.76 12.35
CA VAL A 73 15.01 -0.29 11.45
C VAL A 73 15.18 -1.21 10.23
N ASN A 74 14.96 -2.51 10.39
CA ASN A 74 15.07 -3.46 9.29
C ASN A 74 13.94 -3.27 8.24
N SER A 75 12.79 -2.69 8.61
CA SER A 75 11.71 -2.33 7.69
C SER A 75 12.23 -1.40 6.59
N TYR A 76 13.01 -0.40 6.94
CA TYR A 76 13.55 0.61 6.01
C TYR A 76 14.70 0.07 5.14
N LYS A 77 15.31 -1.04 5.52
CA LYS A 77 16.23 -1.80 4.64
C LYS A 77 15.49 -2.54 3.52
N ARG A 78 14.19 -2.81 3.70
CA ARG A 78 13.31 -3.36 2.67
C ARG A 78 12.78 -2.26 1.73
N LEU A 79 12.40 -1.10 2.28
CA LEU A 79 11.80 0.01 1.52
C LEU A 79 12.86 0.79 0.72
N VAL A 80 13.52 0.10 -0.20
CA VAL A 80 14.57 0.64 -1.07
C VAL A 80 14.27 0.33 -2.53
N PRO A 81 14.67 1.18 -3.49
CA PRO A 81 14.44 0.94 -4.92
C PRO A 81 15.07 -0.37 -5.41
N GLY A 82 14.45 -0.99 -6.44
CA GLY A 82 15.00 -2.15 -7.12
C GLY A 82 14.67 -3.52 -6.52
N TYR A 83 13.86 -3.58 -5.45
CA TYR A 83 13.47 -4.83 -4.78
C TYR A 83 11.95 -4.99 -4.61
N GLU A 84 11.16 -4.46 -5.52
CA GLU A 84 9.69 -4.56 -5.57
C GLU A 84 8.94 -3.97 -4.36
N ALA A 85 9.63 -3.48 -3.34
CA ALA A 85 9.00 -2.77 -2.23
C ALA A 85 8.73 -1.31 -2.63
N PRO A 86 7.56 -0.74 -2.30
CA PRO A 86 7.27 0.64 -2.66
C PRO A 86 8.14 1.61 -1.85
N THR A 87 8.61 2.67 -2.50
CA THR A 87 9.39 3.75 -1.87
C THR A 87 8.74 5.11 -2.04
N TYR A 88 7.67 5.19 -2.82
CA TYR A 88 6.96 6.42 -3.17
C TYR A 88 5.48 6.31 -2.84
N ILE A 89 4.90 7.44 -2.39
CA ILE A 89 3.46 7.56 -2.10
C ILE A 89 2.74 7.85 -3.41
N ALA A 90 2.26 6.79 -4.05
CA ALA A 90 1.51 6.83 -5.29
C ALA A 90 0.55 5.63 -5.35
N TRP A 91 -0.39 5.65 -6.29
CA TRP A 91 -1.29 4.52 -6.54
C TRP A 91 -1.38 4.18 -8.03
N SER A 92 -1.76 2.94 -8.34
CA SER A 92 -2.01 2.50 -9.70
C SER A 92 -2.97 1.31 -9.77
N ALA A 93 -3.71 1.24 -10.89
CA ALA A 93 -4.53 0.07 -11.23
C ALA A 93 -3.77 -0.94 -12.12
N THR A 94 -2.61 -0.58 -12.68
CA THR A 94 -1.87 -1.40 -13.65
C THR A 94 -0.45 -1.74 -13.21
N ASN A 95 0.19 -0.83 -12.49
CA ASN A 95 1.60 -0.92 -12.09
C ASN A 95 1.77 -1.60 -10.72
N ARG A 96 2.93 -2.25 -10.50
CA ARG A 96 3.31 -2.89 -9.23
C ARG A 96 4.30 -2.08 -8.39
N SER A 97 4.83 -0.97 -8.92
CA SER A 97 5.79 -0.13 -8.20
C SER A 97 5.18 0.78 -7.12
N PRO A 98 3.92 1.26 -7.20
CA PRO A 98 3.38 2.20 -6.25
C PRO A 98 3.01 1.58 -4.91
N LEU A 99 2.80 2.46 -3.93
CA LEU A 99 2.38 2.14 -2.56
C LEU A 99 1.03 1.44 -2.50
N VAL A 100 0.04 1.97 -3.20
CA VAL A 100 -1.31 1.42 -3.28
C VAL A 100 -1.55 0.89 -4.69
N ARG A 101 -1.87 -0.40 -4.77
CA ARG A 101 -2.24 -1.06 -6.01
C ARG A 101 -3.73 -1.42 -5.98
N VAL A 102 -4.39 -1.29 -7.12
CA VAL A 102 -5.74 -1.83 -7.33
C VAL A 102 -5.60 -3.10 -8.17
N PRO A 103 -5.80 -4.30 -7.59
CA PRO A 103 -5.77 -5.54 -8.36
C PRO A 103 -6.84 -5.59 -9.46
N ALA A 104 -6.66 -6.44 -10.48
CA ALA A 104 -7.52 -6.49 -11.66
C ALA A 104 -8.96 -6.97 -11.40
N ALA A 105 -9.21 -7.70 -10.30
CA ALA A 105 -10.56 -8.17 -9.95
C ALA A 105 -11.52 -7.00 -9.72
N ARG A 106 -12.74 -7.12 -10.25
CA ARG A 106 -13.82 -6.13 -10.13
C ARG A 106 -15.09 -6.75 -9.54
N GLY A 107 -16.12 -5.93 -9.35
CA GLY A 107 -17.36 -6.33 -8.71
C GLY A 107 -17.14 -6.72 -7.25
N VAL A 108 -17.58 -7.90 -6.85
CA VAL A 108 -17.41 -8.42 -5.49
C VAL A 108 -15.93 -8.52 -5.09
N GLY A 109 -15.02 -8.69 -6.05
CA GLY A 109 -13.58 -8.80 -5.85
C GLY A 109 -12.81 -7.48 -5.88
N THR A 110 -13.47 -6.33 -6.08
CA THR A 110 -12.83 -5.02 -6.10
C THR A 110 -12.19 -4.72 -4.74
N ARG A 111 -10.89 -4.40 -4.75
CA ARG A 111 -10.13 -4.16 -3.53
C ARG A 111 -8.94 -3.25 -3.79
N VAL A 112 -8.39 -2.71 -2.73
CA VAL A 112 -7.11 -1.98 -2.72
C VAL A 112 -6.07 -2.80 -1.97
N GLU A 113 -4.83 -2.77 -2.42
CA GLU A 113 -3.69 -3.46 -1.82
C GLU A 113 -2.66 -2.42 -1.36
N LEU A 114 -2.47 -2.29 -0.05
CA LEU A 114 -1.36 -1.51 0.51
C LEU A 114 -0.11 -2.39 0.58
N ARG A 115 1.00 -1.94 -0.03
CA ARG A 115 2.17 -2.78 -0.30
C ARG A 115 3.38 -2.52 0.59
N CYS A 116 3.40 -1.42 1.35
CA CYS A 116 4.51 -1.10 2.23
C CYS A 116 4.56 -1.91 3.53
N PRO A 117 3.45 -2.33 4.18
CA PRO A 117 3.52 -3.05 5.45
C PRO A 117 4.41 -4.29 5.36
N ASP A 118 5.06 -4.64 6.45
CA ASP A 118 5.94 -5.79 6.51
C ASP A 118 5.64 -6.75 7.68
N CYS A 119 6.32 -7.89 7.68
CA CYS A 119 6.02 -8.98 8.61
C CYS A 119 6.43 -8.70 10.05
N ALA A 120 7.15 -7.62 10.35
CA ALA A 120 7.48 -7.19 11.72
C ALA A 120 6.36 -6.35 12.35
N ALA A 121 5.46 -5.83 11.52
CA ALA A 121 4.34 -5.03 12.00
C ALA A 121 3.32 -5.88 12.78
N ASN A 122 2.70 -5.28 13.80
CA ASN A 122 1.56 -5.89 14.46
C ASN A 122 0.35 -5.83 13.51
N PRO A 123 -0.21 -6.98 13.07
CA PRO A 123 -1.28 -6.99 12.07
C PRO A 123 -2.56 -6.29 12.55
N TYR A 124 -2.89 -6.37 13.83
CA TYR A 124 -4.08 -5.70 14.38
C TYR A 124 -3.93 -4.18 14.32
N LEU A 125 -2.78 -3.65 14.72
CA LEU A 125 -2.50 -2.21 14.64
C LEU A 125 -2.42 -1.74 13.18
N THR A 126 -1.76 -2.51 12.31
CA THR A 126 -1.68 -2.20 10.88
C THR A 126 -3.06 -2.09 10.25
N LEU A 127 -3.93 -3.08 10.48
CA LEU A 127 -5.29 -3.05 9.96
C LEU A 127 -6.11 -1.89 10.52
N ALA A 128 -5.98 -1.61 11.82
CA ALA A 128 -6.68 -0.50 12.48
C ALA A 128 -6.30 0.87 11.89
N VAL A 129 -5.00 1.15 11.72
CA VAL A 129 -4.56 2.45 11.19
C VAL A 129 -4.87 2.58 9.69
N CYS A 130 -4.79 1.49 8.92
CA CYS A 130 -5.17 1.51 7.51
C CYS A 130 -6.67 1.77 7.34
N LEU A 131 -7.51 1.13 8.14
CA LEU A 131 -8.95 1.34 8.13
C LEU A 131 -9.29 2.78 8.55
N ALA A 132 -8.70 3.27 9.63
CA ALA A 132 -8.92 4.64 10.12
C ALA A 132 -8.51 5.68 9.04
N ALA A 133 -7.34 5.52 8.41
CA ALA A 133 -6.88 6.41 7.34
C ALA A 133 -7.81 6.40 6.14
N GLY A 134 -8.21 5.21 5.68
CA GLY A 134 -9.14 5.08 4.54
C GLY A 134 -10.53 5.65 4.84
N LEU A 135 -11.07 5.41 6.04
CA LEU A 135 -12.36 5.96 6.46
C LEU A 135 -12.32 7.49 6.63
N ASP A 136 -11.19 8.05 7.10
CA ASP A 136 -11.00 9.50 7.12
C ASP A 136 -11.05 10.08 5.71
N GLY A 137 -10.41 9.42 4.74
CA GLY A 137 -10.50 9.79 3.33
C GLY A 137 -11.93 9.81 2.81
N ILE A 138 -12.71 8.76 3.08
CA ILE A 138 -14.14 8.69 2.70
C ILE A 138 -14.94 9.80 3.38
N LYS A 139 -14.76 9.97 4.69
CA LYS A 139 -15.49 10.98 5.48
C LYS A 139 -15.24 12.40 4.98
N ARG A 140 -14.01 12.68 4.56
CA ARG A 140 -13.62 14.02 4.02
C ARG A 140 -13.87 14.15 2.52
N GLY A 141 -14.26 13.08 1.82
CA GLY A 141 -14.43 13.07 0.38
C GLY A 141 -13.15 13.36 -0.39
N LEU A 142 -12.01 12.86 0.10
CA LEU A 142 -10.72 13.09 -0.53
C LEU A 142 -10.66 12.46 -1.92
N VAL A 143 -9.95 13.12 -2.83
CA VAL A 143 -9.70 12.62 -4.19
C VAL A 143 -8.19 12.37 -4.33
N PRO A 144 -7.75 11.17 -4.75
CA PRO A 144 -6.34 10.90 -4.94
C PRO A 144 -5.81 11.66 -6.15
N LYS A 145 -4.50 11.90 -6.17
CA LYS A 145 -3.81 12.36 -7.36
C LYS A 145 -3.97 11.35 -8.50
N GLU A 146 -3.60 11.74 -9.72
CA GLU A 146 -3.62 10.86 -10.89
C GLU A 146 -2.92 9.52 -10.63
N SER A 147 -3.49 8.46 -11.19
CA SER A 147 -2.91 7.11 -11.15
C SER A 147 -1.62 7.05 -11.97
N VAL A 148 -0.55 6.55 -11.38
CA VAL A 148 0.73 6.45 -12.07
C VAL A 148 0.78 5.21 -12.95
N GLN A 149 0.87 5.40 -14.27
CA GLN A 149 0.86 4.32 -15.25
C GLN A 149 2.27 3.80 -15.56
N GLN A 150 3.27 4.66 -15.53
CA GLN A 150 4.67 4.32 -15.81
C GLN A 150 5.40 3.81 -14.55
N ASP A 151 6.53 3.16 -14.76
CA ASP A 151 7.39 2.75 -13.65
C ASP A 151 7.96 3.98 -12.93
N ILE A 152 7.58 4.17 -11.65
CA ILE A 152 8.02 5.33 -10.85
C ILE A 152 9.55 5.35 -10.69
N TYR A 153 10.21 4.20 -10.70
CA TYR A 153 11.67 4.12 -10.56
C TYR A 153 12.41 4.64 -11.78
N SER A 154 11.78 4.64 -12.96
CA SER A 154 12.35 5.21 -14.19
C SER A 154 12.16 6.73 -14.30
N MET A 155 11.28 7.32 -13.47
CA MET A 155 11.02 8.77 -13.46
C MET A 155 12.20 9.54 -12.85
N THR A 156 12.50 10.69 -13.43
CA THR A 156 13.44 11.66 -12.84
C THR A 156 12.84 12.30 -11.58
N SER A 157 13.68 12.91 -10.73
CA SER A 157 13.20 13.65 -9.56
C SER A 157 12.22 14.76 -9.95
N LYS A 158 12.52 15.48 -11.04
CA LYS A 158 11.66 16.56 -11.55
C LYS A 158 10.28 16.05 -11.96
N GLU A 159 10.19 14.94 -12.70
CA GLU A 159 8.93 14.34 -13.11
C GLU A 159 8.11 13.85 -11.89
N ARG A 160 8.76 13.32 -10.86
CA ARG A 160 8.07 12.95 -9.62
C ARG A 160 7.55 14.16 -8.87
N ASP A 161 8.34 15.24 -8.79
CA ASP A 161 7.93 16.49 -8.13
C ASP A 161 6.74 17.13 -8.87
N GLU A 162 6.77 17.18 -10.20
CA GLU A 162 5.68 17.68 -11.04
C GLU A 162 4.40 16.84 -10.89
N ALA A 163 4.54 15.52 -10.77
CA ALA A 163 3.42 14.61 -10.47
C ALA A 163 2.99 14.64 -8.99
N GLY A 164 3.71 15.39 -8.15
CA GLY A 164 3.48 15.49 -6.72
C GLY A 164 3.64 14.16 -5.98
N ILE A 165 4.54 13.29 -6.45
CA ILE A 165 4.84 11.99 -5.85
C ILE A 165 5.85 12.18 -4.72
N GLU A 166 5.43 11.92 -3.50
CA GLU A 166 6.27 12.02 -2.31
C GLU A 166 6.99 10.70 -2.01
N ASN A 167 8.10 10.81 -1.27
CA ASN A 167 8.79 9.63 -0.75
C ASN A 167 8.10 9.10 0.52
N LEU A 168 8.10 7.79 0.69
CA LEU A 168 7.93 7.19 2.02
C LEU A 168 9.08 7.60 2.95
N PRO A 169 8.88 7.58 4.28
CA PRO A 169 9.98 7.76 5.22
C PRO A 169 11.12 6.78 4.93
N LYS A 170 12.37 7.25 5.07
CA LYS A 170 13.58 6.46 4.81
C LYS A 170 14.18 5.83 6.06
N ASN A 171 13.66 6.20 7.21
CA ASN A 171 14.05 5.70 8.52
C ASN A 171 12.86 5.79 9.49
N LEU A 172 13.00 5.15 10.64
CA LEU A 172 12.06 5.21 11.74
C LEU A 172 12.13 6.58 12.42
#